data_fd2213ba4a1f4c742ab478a1b37f9133
#
_entry.id   fd2213ba4a1f4c742ab478a1b37f9133
#
_cell.length_a   1.000
_cell.length_b   1.000
_cell.length_c   1.000
_cell.angle_alpha   90.00
_cell.angle_beta   90.00
_cell.angle_gamma   90.00
#
_symmetry.space_group_name_H-M   'P 1'
#
loop_
_entity.id
_entity.type
_entity.pdbx_description
1 polymer ?
#
loop_
_entity_poly.entity_id
_entity_poly.type
_entity_poly.pdbx_seq_one_letter_code
_entity_poly.pdbx_strand_id
1 'polypeptide(L)'
;MIKILLAVGVVLFCSAGYGLFAEKLLKLKPTGFTAPLGFVLLLCTLQLCYYPVQFFNGSVSWIYASSYLIFGCLLLYSLFHIKELFKRYWQWNTLWIIASFLAFIVVFYQLFIDIGFSDSPMYLNYIAQNIDNQHLNLFN
;
A
#
# COMPACT_ATOMS: atom_id res chain seq x y z
N MET A 1 -13.64 -8.60 10.87
CA MET A 1 -12.79 -7.67 11.62
C MET A 1 -11.33 -8.12 11.71
N ILE A 2 -11.03 -9.30 12.21
CA ILE A 2 -9.65 -9.81 12.37
C ILE A 2 -8.86 -9.81 11.04
N LYS A 3 -9.45 -10.23 9.92
CA LYS A 3 -8.79 -10.24 8.61
C LYS A 3 -8.37 -8.85 8.14
N ILE A 4 -9.18 -7.82 8.41
CA ILE A 4 -8.87 -6.43 8.04
C ILE A 4 -7.72 -5.90 8.88
N LEU A 5 -7.75 -6.13 10.19
CA LEU A 5 -6.66 -5.73 11.09
C LEU A 5 -5.33 -6.39 10.70
N LEU A 6 -5.37 -7.67 10.34
CA LEU A 6 -4.20 -8.40 9.88
C LEU A 6 -3.66 -7.82 8.55
N ALA A 7 -4.54 -7.54 7.60
CA ALA A 7 -4.15 -6.92 6.34
C ALA A 7 -3.52 -5.54 6.54
N VAL A 8 -4.13 -4.68 7.37
CA VAL A 8 -3.57 -3.37 7.73
C VAL A 8 -2.21 -3.53 8.41
N GLY A 9 -2.07 -4.47 9.33
CA GLY A 9 -0.80 -4.77 9.99
C GLY A 9 0.30 -5.15 9.01
N VAL A 10 -0.01 -6.04 8.05
CA VAL A 10 0.93 -6.45 7.01
C VAL A 10 1.34 -5.27 6.13
N VAL A 11 0.38 -4.45 5.69
CA VAL A 11 0.66 -3.26 4.87
C VAL A 11 1.56 -2.28 5.62
N LEU A 12 1.28 -2.00 6.88
CA LEU A 12 2.10 -1.11 7.70
C LEU A 12 3.51 -1.67 7.90
N PHE A 13 3.64 -2.97 8.15
CA PHE A 13 4.92 -3.62 8.31
C PHE A 13 5.76 -3.60 7.02
N CYS A 14 5.15 -3.88 5.87
CA CYS A 14 5.79 -3.77 4.57
C CYS A 14 6.18 -2.31 4.25
N SER A 15 5.31 -1.35 4.58
CA SER A 15 5.60 0.08 4.42
C SER A 15 6.80 0.51 5.24
N ALA A 16 6.87 0.09 6.51
CA ALA A 16 8.01 0.37 7.36
C ALA A 16 9.32 -0.21 6.80
N GLY A 17 9.27 -1.45 6.30
CA GLY A 17 10.42 -2.08 5.63
C GLY A 17 10.83 -1.35 4.36
N TYR A 18 9.88 -0.94 3.54
CA TYR A 18 10.18 -0.20 2.32
C TYR A 18 10.79 1.18 2.60
N GLY A 19 10.27 1.88 3.59
CA GLY A 19 10.87 3.14 4.05
C GLY A 19 12.30 2.96 4.54
N LEU A 20 12.56 1.92 5.34
CA LEU A 20 13.90 1.57 5.79
C LEU A 20 14.85 1.24 4.62
N PHE A 21 14.36 0.49 3.63
CA PHE A 21 15.12 0.20 2.41
C PHE A 21 15.48 1.49 1.67
N ALA A 22 14.50 2.37 1.45
CA ALA A 22 14.71 3.65 0.77
C ALA A 22 15.68 4.55 1.52
N GLU A 23 15.57 4.66 2.84
CA GLU A 23 16.51 5.44 3.65
C GLU A 23 17.94 4.91 3.53
N LYS A 24 18.12 3.59 3.56
CA LYS A 24 19.46 2.98 3.37
C LYS A 24 20.00 3.21 1.97
N LEU A 25 19.16 3.05 0.94
CA LEU A 25 19.55 3.23 -0.45
C LEU A 25 19.95 4.68 -0.74
N LEU A 26 19.18 5.63 -0.24
CA LEU A 26 19.40 7.06 -0.45
C LEU A 26 20.35 7.69 0.59
N LYS A 27 20.87 6.88 1.52
CA LYS A 27 21.73 7.32 2.63
C LYS A 27 21.11 8.46 3.46
N LEU A 28 19.80 8.43 3.61
CA LEU A 28 19.07 9.42 4.40
C LEU A 28 19.29 9.20 5.90
N LYS A 29 19.25 10.29 6.66
CA LYS A 29 19.27 10.19 8.12
C LYS A 29 17.97 9.51 8.59
N PRO A 30 18.04 8.65 9.61
CA PRO A 30 16.85 8.04 10.20
C PRO A 30 15.88 9.11 10.67
N THR A 31 14.66 9.06 10.15
CA THR A 31 13.59 9.99 10.53
C THR A 31 12.41 9.23 11.10
N GLY A 32 11.56 9.91 11.86
CA GLY A 32 10.28 9.31 12.30
C GLY A 32 9.29 9.06 11.16
N PHE A 33 9.60 9.53 9.95
CA PHE A 33 8.74 9.41 8.77
C PHE A 33 9.01 8.17 7.92
N THR A 34 9.84 7.23 8.37
CA THR A 34 10.20 6.03 7.61
C THR A 34 8.96 5.24 7.14
N ALA A 35 7.96 5.01 8.00
CA ALA A 35 6.75 4.27 7.60
C ALA A 35 5.85 5.07 6.64
N PRO A 36 5.54 6.35 6.87
CA PRO A 36 4.84 7.17 5.89
C PRO A 36 5.54 7.25 4.53
N LEU A 37 6.86 7.43 4.52
CA LEU A 37 7.66 7.42 3.30
C LEU A 37 7.52 6.10 2.56
N GLY A 38 7.67 4.98 3.27
CA GLY A 38 7.53 3.65 2.70
C GLY A 38 6.13 3.38 2.17
N PHE A 39 5.09 3.92 2.82
CA PHE A 39 3.71 3.80 2.33
C PHE A 39 3.51 4.54 1.01
N VAL A 40 3.99 5.77 0.90
CA VAL A 40 3.94 6.54 -0.35
C VAL A 40 4.70 5.82 -1.46
N LEU A 41 5.92 5.33 -1.17
CA LEU A 41 6.70 4.56 -2.14
C LEU A 41 6.00 3.26 -2.56
N LEU A 42 5.35 2.56 -1.64
CA LEU A 42 4.57 1.37 -1.93
C LEU A 42 3.42 1.68 -2.90
N LEU A 43 2.65 2.74 -2.64
CA LEU A 43 1.58 3.18 -3.54
C LEU A 43 2.12 3.56 -4.92
N CYS A 44 3.22 4.32 -4.99
CA CYS A 44 3.86 4.68 -6.26
C CYS A 44 4.32 3.43 -7.03
N THR A 45 4.91 2.46 -6.34
CA THR A 45 5.38 1.21 -6.97
C THR A 45 4.21 0.39 -7.52
N LEU A 46 3.14 0.24 -6.75
CA LEU A 46 1.93 -0.44 -7.20
C LEU A 46 1.30 0.27 -8.40
N GLN A 47 1.26 1.60 -8.38
CA GLN A 47 0.76 2.40 -9.49
C GLN A 47 1.61 2.23 -10.75
N LEU A 48 2.95 2.21 -10.62
CA LEU A 48 3.86 1.94 -11.73
C LEU A 48 3.66 0.55 -12.33
N CYS A 49 3.31 -0.45 -11.53
CA CYS A 49 2.98 -1.79 -12.02
C CYS A 49 1.60 -1.83 -12.70
N TYR A 50 0.67 -0.99 -12.29
CA TYR A 50 -0.68 -0.93 -12.83
C TYR A 50 -0.72 -0.28 -14.22
N TYR A 51 -0.01 0.85 -14.43
CA TYR A 51 -0.05 1.61 -15.69
C TYR A 51 0.31 0.79 -16.94
N PRO A 52 1.40 0.01 -16.97
CA PRO A 52 1.71 -0.81 -18.16
C PRO A 52 0.61 -1.81 -18.51
N VAL A 53 0.01 -2.44 -17.49
CA VAL A 53 -1.08 -3.40 -17.71
C VAL A 53 -2.29 -2.71 -18.32
N GLN A 54 -2.60 -1.50 -17.87
CA GLN A 54 -3.67 -0.68 -18.40
C GLN A 54 -3.41 -0.26 -19.85
N PHE A 55 -2.19 0.24 -20.17
CA PHE A 55 -1.82 0.69 -21.51
C PHE A 55 -1.80 -0.43 -22.54
N PHE A 56 -1.33 -1.61 -22.16
CA PHE A 56 -1.21 -2.76 -23.07
C PHE A 56 -2.42 -3.69 -23.03
N ASN A 57 -3.52 -3.27 -22.39
CA ASN A 57 -4.72 -4.08 -22.26
C ASN A 57 -4.44 -5.48 -21.67
N GLY A 58 -3.51 -5.50 -20.69
CA GLY A 58 -3.04 -6.73 -20.08
C GLY A 58 -4.07 -7.35 -19.12
N SER A 59 -3.86 -8.62 -18.81
CA SER A 59 -4.69 -9.32 -17.84
C SER A 59 -4.51 -8.78 -16.42
N VAL A 60 -5.60 -8.66 -15.68
CA VAL A 60 -5.62 -8.30 -14.26
C VAL A 60 -4.75 -9.23 -13.41
N SER A 61 -4.57 -10.48 -13.87
CA SER A 61 -3.70 -11.47 -13.21
C SER A 61 -2.26 -10.99 -13.05
N TRP A 62 -1.75 -10.17 -13.96
CA TRP A 62 -0.41 -9.57 -13.86
C TRP A 62 -0.31 -8.57 -12.73
N ILE A 63 -1.38 -7.82 -12.46
CA ILE A 63 -1.43 -6.87 -11.34
C ILE A 63 -1.38 -7.63 -10.01
N TYR A 64 -2.15 -8.71 -9.90
CA TYR A 64 -2.12 -9.56 -8.70
C TYR A 64 -0.74 -10.20 -8.51
N ALA A 65 -0.18 -10.81 -9.56
CA ALA A 65 1.12 -11.47 -9.49
C ALA A 65 2.23 -10.49 -9.08
N SER A 66 2.30 -9.31 -9.69
CA SER A 66 3.28 -8.28 -9.35
C SER A 66 3.08 -7.75 -7.92
N SER A 67 1.83 -7.53 -7.50
CA SER A 67 1.52 -7.09 -6.14
C SER A 67 1.95 -8.12 -5.11
N TYR A 68 1.64 -9.40 -5.29
CA TYR A 68 2.06 -10.47 -4.39
C TYR A 68 3.58 -10.59 -4.32
N LEU A 69 4.28 -10.44 -5.44
CA LEU A 69 5.74 -10.46 -5.49
C LEU A 69 6.33 -9.28 -4.71
N ILE A 70 5.83 -8.07 -4.93
CA ILE A 70 6.28 -6.87 -4.21
C ILE A 70 6.04 -7.03 -2.71
N PHE A 71 4.83 -7.39 -2.29
CA PHE A 71 4.52 -7.59 -0.88
C PHE A 71 5.34 -8.72 -0.26
N GLY A 72 5.54 -9.82 -0.98
CA GLY A 72 6.38 -10.94 -0.52
C GLY A 72 7.83 -10.51 -0.29
N CYS A 73 8.43 -9.81 -1.25
CA CYS A 73 9.81 -9.30 -1.11
C CYS A 73 9.93 -8.29 0.05
N LEU A 74 8.98 -7.36 0.17
CA LEU A 74 8.98 -6.38 1.25
C LEU A 74 8.76 -7.01 2.61
N LEU A 75 7.91 -8.02 2.71
CA LEU A 75 7.67 -8.75 3.93
C LEU A 75 8.93 -9.50 4.38
N LEU A 76 9.59 -10.20 3.46
CA LEU A 76 10.86 -10.87 3.75
C LEU A 76 11.92 -9.86 4.19
N TYR A 77 12.08 -8.75 3.47
CA TYR A 77 13.02 -7.71 3.85
C TYR A 77 12.73 -7.15 5.25
N SER A 78 11.46 -6.87 5.55
CA SER A 78 11.03 -6.36 6.85
C SER A 78 11.31 -7.37 7.97
N LEU A 79 11.10 -8.66 7.73
CA LEU A 79 11.41 -9.71 8.69
C LEU A 79 12.91 -9.80 8.98
N PHE A 80 13.76 -9.72 7.96
CA PHE A 80 15.21 -9.71 8.16
C PHE A 80 15.69 -8.50 8.97
N HIS A 81 14.99 -7.37 8.87
CA HIS A 81 15.36 -6.13 9.57
C HIS A 81 14.47 -5.82 10.77
N ILE A 82 13.73 -6.81 11.27
CA ILE A 82 12.73 -6.61 12.33
C ILE A 82 13.31 -5.96 13.59
N LYS A 83 14.52 -6.33 13.99
CA LYS A 83 15.19 -5.75 15.18
C LYS A 83 15.48 -4.26 14.98
N GLU A 84 15.89 -3.87 13.78
CA GLU A 84 16.17 -2.48 13.45
C GLU A 84 14.89 -1.66 13.39
N LEU A 85 13.84 -2.21 12.76
CA LEU A 85 12.53 -1.62 12.71
C LEU A 85 11.98 -1.40 14.12
N PHE A 86 12.01 -2.44 14.95
CA PHE A 86 11.52 -2.35 16.31
C PHE A 86 12.27 -1.30 17.13
N LYS A 87 13.60 -1.24 17.03
CA LYS A 87 14.42 -0.24 17.72
C LYS A 87 14.05 1.18 17.30
N ARG A 88 13.75 1.41 16.02
CA ARG A 88 13.38 2.72 15.50
C ARG A 88 11.96 3.13 15.91
N TYR A 89 11.00 2.21 15.83
CA TYR A 89 9.59 2.50 16.07
C TYR A 89 9.18 2.46 17.55
N TRP A 90 10.03 1.97 18.42
CA TRP A 90 9.78 1.98 19.86
C TRP A 90 9.99 3.36 20.52
N GLN A 91 10.35 4.38 19.77
CA GLN A 91 10.47 5.73 20.31
C GLN A 91 9.09 6.40 20.39
N TRP A 92 8.81 7.09 21.49
CA TRP A 92 7.52 7.73 21.76
C TRP A 92 7.04 8.66 20.65
N ASN A 93 7.93 9.46 20.07
CA ASN A 93 7.61 10.34 18.96
C ASN A 93 7.15 9.58 17.71
N THR A 94 7.74 8.42 17.44
CA THR A 94 7.39 7.58 16.30
C THR A 94 6.01 6.95 16.48
N LEU A 95 5.66 6.56 17.71
CA LEU A 95 4.32 6.05 18.01
C LEU A 95 3.23 7.10 17.74
N TRP A 96 3.46 8.36 18.09
CA TRP A 96 2.54 9.44 17.77
C TRP A 96 2.40 9.69 16.27
N ILE A 97 3.48 9.60 15.51
CA ILE A 97 3.45 9.72 14.04
C ILE A 97 2.63 8.57 13.43
N ILE A 98 2.84 7.34 13.90
CA ILE A 98 2.07 6.17 13.45
C ILE A 98 0.59 6.34 13.80
N ALA A 99 0.27 6.76 15.03
CA ALA A 99 -1.10 6.98 15.48
C ALA A 99 -1.80 8.05 14.62
N SER A 100 -1.12 9.17 14.36
CA SER A 100 -1.64 10.24 13.50
C SER A 100 -1.85 9.77 12.07
N PHE A 101 -0.95 8.96 11.55
CA PHE A 101 -1.07 8.39 10.21
C PHE A 101 -2.21 7.38 10.09
N LEU A 102 -2.41 6.54 11.11
CA LEU A 102 -3.56 5.65 11.19
C LEU A 102 -4.87 6.41 11.29
N ALA A 103 -4.93 7.46 12.11
CA ALA A 103 -6.08 8.33 12.22
C ALA A 103 -6.41 8.99 10.86
N PHE A 104 -5.38 9.47 10.15
CA PHE A 104 -5.53 10.03 8.80
C PHE A 104 -6.10 9.00 7.82
N ILE A 105 -5.59 7.76 7.81
CA ILE A 105 -6.12 6.69 6.95
C ILE A 105 -7.59 6.42 7.27
N VAL A 106 -7.97 6.34 8.54
CA VAL A 106 -9.35 6.08 8.95
C VAL A 106 -10.28 7.22 8.52
N VAL A 107 -9.88 8.48 8.75
CA VAL A 107 -10.65 9.65 8.32
C VAL A 107 -10.76 9.72 6.80
N PHE A 108 -9.66 9.48 6.09
CA PHE A 108 -9.66 9.48 4.63
C PHE A 108 -10.51 8.35 4.05
N TYR A 109 -10.47 7.18 4.67
CA TYR A 109 -11.31 6.04 4.29
C TYR A 109 -12.80 6.35 4.49
N GLN A 110 -13.18 6.97 5.60
CA GLN A 110 -14.54 7.40 5.85
C GLN A 110 -15.00 8.46 4.85
N LEU A 111 -14.18 9.49 4.60
CA LEU A 111 -14.47 10.50 3.58
C LEU A 111 -14.62 9.88 2.19
N PHE A 112 -13.82 8.89 1.85
CA PHE A 112 -13.88 8.20 0.56
C PHE A 112 -15.14 7.36 0.41
N ILE A 113 -15.61 6.72 1.49
CA ILE A 113 -16.89 6.00 1.52
C ILE A 113 -18.04 6.98 1.37
N ASP A 114 -18.03 8.09 2.11
CA ASP A 114 -19.11 9.07 2.09
C ASP A 114 -19.23 9.79 0.73
N ILE A 115 -18.11 10.08 0.07
CA ILE A 115 -18.08 10.70 -1.26
C ILE A 115 -18.37 9.66 -2.37
N GLY A 116 -17.94 8.43 -2.19
CA GLY A 116 -18.07 7.36 -3.20
C GLY A 116 -19.46 6.74 -3.29
N PHE A 117 -20.32 6.94 -2.31
CA PHE A 117 -21.62 6.25 -2.27
C PHE A 117 -22.64 6.76 -3.29
N SER A 118 -22.52 7.98 -3.80
CA SER A 118 -23.43 8.49 -4.85
C SER A 118 -23.18 7.88 -6.22
N ASP A 119 -21.91 7.56 -6.55
CA ASP A 119 -21.50 7.02 -7.85
C ASP A 119 -21.06 5.54 -7.78
N SER A 120 -21.05 4.94 -6.60
CA SER A 120 -20.51 3.61 -6.34
C SER A 120 -21.14 2.46 -7.14
N PRO A 121 -22.47 2.43 -7.42
CA PRO A 121 -23.04 1.34 -8.22
C PRO A 121 -22.47 1.27 -9.63
N MET A 122 -22.16 2.42 -10.23
CA MET A 122 -21.58 2.51 -11.56
C MET A 122 -20.12 2.01 -11.58
N TYR A 123 -19.33 2.44 -10.61
CA TYR A 123 -17.92 2.00 -10.48
C TYR A 123 -17.81 0.54 -10.07
N LEU A 124 -18.66 0.05 -9.18
CA LEU A 124 -18.66 -1.36 -8.79
C LEU A 124 -19.08 -2.26 -9.94
N ASN A 125 -20.08 -1.88 -10.73
CA ASN A 125 -20.46 -2.61 -11.94
C ASN A 125 -19.34 -2.59 -12.99
N TYR A 126 -18.66 -1.47 -13.16
CA TYR A 126 -17.53 -1.36 -14.08
C TYR A 126 -16.34 -2.24 -13.62
N ILE A 127 -16.02 -2.21 -12.33
CA ILE A 127 -14.98 -3.08 -11.76
C ILE A 127 -15.37 -4.55 -11.88
N ALA A 128 -16.62 -4.92 -11.59
CA ALA A 128 -17.12 -6.29 -11.71
C ALA A 128 -17.04 -6.80 -13.15
N GLN A 129 -17.47 -5.99 -14.12
CA GLN A 129 -17.39 -6.33 -15.54
C GLN A 129 -15.95 -6.49 -16.02
N ASN A 130 -15.02 -5.66 -15.53
CA ASN A 130 -13.61 -5.78 -15.89
C ASN A 130 -12.93 -6.99 -15.23
N ILE A 131 -13.35 -7.37 -14.02
CA ILE A 131 -12.89 -8.59 -13.36
C ILE A 131 -13.40 -9.82 -14.11
N ASP A 132 -14.68 -9.85 -14.50
CA ASP A 132 -15.27 -10.97 -15.24
C ASP A 132 -14.64 -11.13 -16.62
N ASN A 133 -14.30 -10.04 -17.29
CA ASN A 133 -13.63 -10.07 -18.60
C ASN A 133 -12.10 -10.28 -18.50
N GLN A 134 -11.53 -10.34 -17.30
CA GLN A 134 -10.08 -10.44 -17.05
C GLN A 134 -9.22 -9.41 -17.78
N HIS A 135 -9.83 -8.35 -18.31
CA HIS A 135 -9.16 -7.27 -19.05
C HIS A 135 -9.59 -5.92 -18.50
N LEU A 136 -8.62 -5.03 -18.33
CA LEU A 136 -8.86 -3.64 -17.96
C LEU A 136 -9.02 -2.81 -19.23
N ASN A 137 -10.27 -2.63 -19.69
CA ASN A 137 -10.61 -1.72 -20.78
C ASN A 137 -11.06 -0.37 -20.20
N LEU A 138 -10.15 0.60 -20.14
CA LEU A 138 -10.44 1.94 -19.64
C LEU A 138 -10.87 2.93 -20.74
N PHE A 139 -10.88 2.50 -22.01
CA PHE A 139 -11.06 3.38 -23.17
C PHE A 139 -12.07 2.82 -24.19
N ASN A 140 -13.17 2.22 -23.76
CA ASN A 140 -14.32 2.00 -24.64
C ASN A 140 -15.46 2.93 -24.26
#